data_4b9893959570cba352c6c8f26dc665ab
#
_entry.id   4b9893959570cba352c6c8f26dc665ab
#
_cell.length_a   1.000
_cell.length_b   1.000
_cell.length_c   1.000
_cell.angle_alpha   90.00
_cell.angle_beta   90.00
_cell.angle_gamma   90.00
#
_symmetry.space_group_name_H-M   'P 1'
#
loop_
_entity.id
_entity.type
_entity.pdbx_description
1 polymer ?
#
loop_
_entity_poly.entity_id
_entity_poly.type
_entity_poly.pdbx_seq_one_letter_code
_entity_poly.pdbx_strand_id
1 'polypeptide(L)'
;MLLTSCSSTEELEKFEGASVNIDLPEILQKGKLTVLAENSSTSFFIYRGKRMGFEYEILKEFCRELGVELEIKIVTNLDDLTKMLNDGEGDLVACNYAITKARTRKIDFSVPFLRVPQVLIQRKSKGKVLVGKLIRDPNELARKSVHVWKNSSYCMRLENLQEEIGDTIYISEEEGQVSSEELIEMVSKGVIDYTVAEENVAKLNKLFFDNIDVSTPVSVKQKIAFGLRKNSPLLKSRIDRWLKQFTSRNVFGYLNSKYFELKYLPSKSTDYVVNFRNGRLSSYDLAFKRAAARHNWDWLLLASVAYKESRFNPNVQGFGGAFGMMQFMPSIGPLYGVFPSSSPEQQINGGMLKLSKDFRSWSSIPDRIQREKFTLATYNAGRSHVEDAQRLAKKYGLDPLKWDENVEVMMLNLSQAKYYRDPVVKNGALRGTRTYNYVRSIYKRYLEWKTVYK
;
A
#
# COMPACT_ATOMS: atom_id res chain seq x y z
N MET A 1 -17.69 1.58 60.78
CA MET A 1 -17.34 2.69 59.87
C MET A 1 -15.85 2.60 59.61
N LEU A 2 -15.46 1.81 58.63
CA LEU A 2 -14.07 1.57 58.24
C LEU A 2 -13.92 2.03 56.81
N LEU A 3 -13.17 3.11 56.63
CA LEU A 3 -12.75 3.66 55.37
C LEU A 3 -11.62 2.78 54.83
N THR A 4 -11.90 1.99 53.82
CA THR A 4 -10.88 1.32 53.01
C THR A 4 -10.48 2.26 51.84
N SER A 5 -9.31 2.85 51.99
CA SER A 5 -8.60 3.58 50.93
C SER A 5 -8.17 2.58 49.85
N CYS A 6 -8.74 2.68 48.67
CA CYS A 6 -8.19 2.03 47.48
C CYS A 6 -6.91 2.77 47.06
N SER A 7 -5.76 2.21 47.38
CA SER A 7 -4.50 2.56 46.78
C SER A 7 -4.41 1.83 45.43
N SER A 8 -4.56 2.56 44.33
CA SER A 8 -4.19 2.10 43.00
C SER A 8 -2.68 1.99 42.95
N THR A 9 -2.13 0.84 43.27
CA THR A 9 -0.78 0.44 42.93
C THR A 9 -0.72 0.25 41.40
N GLU A 10 -0.12 1.20 40.70
CA GLU A 10 0.41 0.96 39.37
C GLU A 10 1.34 -0.25 39.46
N GLU A 11 0.92 -1.41 39.03
CA GLU A 11 1.81 -2.49 38.68
C GLU A 11 2.66 -2.02 37.48
N LEU A 12 3.83 -1.50 37.81
CA LEU A 12 4.94 -1.36 36.89
C LEU A 12 5.33 -2.77 36.45
N GLU A 13 4.71 -3.28 35.38
CA GLU A 13 5.23 -4.43 34.67
C GLU A 13 6.70 -4.15 34.33
N LYS A 14 7.60 -4.73 35.10
CA LYS A 14 9.01 -4.84 34.75
C LYS A 14 9.07 -5.69 33.49
N PHE A 15 9.28 -5.03 32.34
CA PHE A 15 9.61 -5.68 31.09
C PHE A 15 11.06 -6.20 31.21
N GLU A 16 11.25 -7.32 31.93
CA GLU A 16 12.52 -8.08 32.02
C GLU A 16 12.58 -9.07 30.85
N GLY A 17 12.64 -8.55 29.60
CA GLY A 17 13.20 -9.28 28.47
C GLY A 17 14.55 -8.65 28.18
N ALA A 18 15.66 -9.35 28.49
CA ALA A 18 16.99 -8.88 28.13
C ALA A 18 17.04 -8.72 26.59
N SER A 19 17.14 -7.47 26.12
CA SER A 19 17.33 -7.19 24.70
C SER A 19 18.59 -7.87 24.21
N VAL A 20 18.51 -8.56 23.06
CA VAL A 20 19.70 -9.20 22.46
C VAL A 20 20.80 -8.18 22.18
N ASN A 21 22.04 -8.59 22.33
CA ASN A 21 23.19 -7.71 22.15
C ASN A 21 23.66 -7.76 20.70
N ILE A 22 22.95 -7.06 19.82
CA ILE A 22 23.27 -6.93 18.38
C ILE A 22 23.35 -5.45 18.05
N ASP A 23 24.50 -4.99 17.57
CA ASP A 23 24.72 -3.61 17.11
C ASP A 23 25.33 -3.61 15.70
N LEU A 24 25.87 -2.51 15.25
CA LEU A 24 26.43 -2.33 13.91
C LEU A 24 27.51 -3.35 13.53
N PRO A 25 28.50 -3.71 14.42
CA PRO A 25 29.52 -4.69 14.06
C PRO A 25 28.95 -6.06 13.67
N GLU A 26 27.97 -6.57 14.43
CA GLU A 26 27.34 -7.87 14.17
C GLU A 26 26.53 -7.84 12.87
N ILE A 27 25.87 -6.70 12.57
CA ILE A 27 25.15 -6.48 11.33
C ILE A 27 26.10 -6.47 10.13
N LEU A 28 27.24 -5.79 10.23
CA LEU A 28 28.26 -5.75 9.18
C LEU A 28 28.89 -7.13 8.96
N GLN A 29 29.15 -7.88 10.04
CA GLN A 29 29.68 -9.24 9.98
C GLN A 29 28.67 -10.19 9.30
N LYS A 30 27.38 -10.07 9.63
CA LYS A 30 26.27 -10.83 9.01
C LYS A 30 26.06 -10.44 7.54
N GLY A 31 26.54 -9.27 7.11
CA GLY A 31 26.36 -8.72 5.77
C GLY A 31 24.89 -8.34 5.43
N LYS A 32 24.03 -8.22 6.44
CA LYS A 32 22.59 -8.04 6.25
C LYS A 32 21.97 -7.22 7.37
N LEU A 33 21.13 -6.21 6.99
CA LEU A 33 20.27 -5.45 7.90
C LEU A 33 18.84 -5.97 7.77
N THR A 34 18.27 -6.50 8.85
CA THR A 34 16.89 -7.00 8.89
C THR A 34 15.96 -5.93 9.43
N VAL A 35 14.94 -5.57 8.66
CA VAL A 35 14.00 -4.50 8.98
C VAL A 35 12.60 -5.06 9.21
N LEU A 36 12.02 -4.77 10.36
CA LEU A 36 10.62 -5.03 10.68
C LEU A 36 9.76 -3.98 10.00
N ALA A 37 8.93 -4.39 9.08
CA ALA A 37 8.13 -3.51 8.24
C ALA A 37 6.66 -3.94 8.21
N GLU A 38 5.76 -2.97 8.04
CA GLU A 38 4.35 -3.21 7.76
C GLU A 38 4.13 -3.36 6.26
N ASN A 39 3.17 -4.20 5.88
CA ASN A 39 2.70 -4.25 4.49
C ASN A 39 1.80 -3.05 4.20
N SER A 40 2.39 -1.87 4.00
CA SER A 40 1.69 -0.60 3.79
C SER A 40 2.32 0.21 2.67
N SER A 41 1.60 1.19 2.15
CA SER A 41 2.06 2.02 1.04
C SER A 41 3.22 2.96 1.42
N THR A 42 3.45 3.20 2.70
CA THR A 42 4.56 4.01 3.21
C THR A 42 5.76 3.18 3.62
N SER A 43 5.54 2.00 4.23
CA SER A 43 6.60 1.13 4.73
C SER A 43 7.16 0.22 3.64
N PHE A 44 6.49 -0.88 3.35
CA PHE A 44 6.89 -1.84 2.31
C PHE A 44 5.66 -2.46 1.64
N PHE A 45 5.68 -2.54 0.32
CA PHE A 45 4.66 -3.24 -0.46
C PHE A 45 5.21 -3.67 -1.81
N ILE A 46 4.49 -4.57 -2.49
CA ILE A 46 4.81 -4.96 -3.86
C ILE A 46 3.79 -4.35 -4.80
N TYR A 47 4.28 -3.62 -5.80
CA TYR A 47 3.47 -3.01 -6.83
C TYR A 47 3.97 -3.42 -8.21
N ARG A 48 3.13 -4.09 -9.00
CA ARG A 48 3.48 -4.60 -10.34
C ARG A 48 4.76 -5.45 -10.35
N GLY A 49 4.94 -6.28 -9.32
CA GLY A 49 6.11 -7.13 -9.15
C GLY A 49 7.39 -6.40 -8.70
N LYS A 50 7.31 -5.13 -8.32
CA LYS A 50 8.44 -4.34 -7.79
C LYS A 50 8.27 -4.10 -6.30
N ARG A 51 9.34 -4.28 -5.54
CA ARG A 51 9.40 -3.89 -4.13
C ARG A 51 9.42 -2.37 -4.03
N MET A 52 8.52 -1.80 -3.27
CA MET A 52 8.30 -0.36 -3.10
C MET A 52 7.96 -0.04 -1.65
N GLY A 53 7.99 1.23 -1.30
CA GLY A 53 7.71 1.80 0.00
C GLY A 53 8.63 2.99 0.23
N PHE A 54 8.13 4.08 0.81
CA PHE A 54 8.96 5.25 1.07
C PHE A 54 10.12 4.90 2.02
N GLU A 55 9.80 4.25 3.14
CA GLU A 55 10.79 3.82 4.12
C GLU A 55 11.72 2.73 3.56
N TYR A 56 11.16 1.79 2.79
CA TYR A 56 11.95 0.76 2.11
C TYR A 56 13.02 1.36 1.18
N GLU A 57 12.65 2.35 0.37
CA GLU A 57 13.60 2.97 -0.56
C GLU A 57 14.66 3.81 0.18
N ILE A 58 14.31 4.47 1.29
CA ILE A 58 15.29 5.15 2.16
C ILE A 58 16.29 4.12 2.71
N LEU A 59 15.80 3.02 3.29
CA LEU A 59 16.66 1.99 3.89
C LEU A 59 17.49 1.23 2.87
N LYS A 60 16.98 1.08 1.64
CA LYS A 60 17.75 0.53 0.52
C LYS A 60 19.00 1.37 0.20
N GLU A 61 18.86 2.70 0.22
CA GLU A 61 19.99 3.61 0.04
C GLU A 61 20.97 3.53 1.24
N PHE A 62 20.45 3.42 2.47
CA PHE A 62 21.27 3.24 3.65
C PHE A 62 22.07 1.94 3.62
N CYS A 63 21.43 0.80 3.29
CA CYS A 63 22.10 -0.49 3.16
C CYS A 63 23.16 -0.49 2.05
N ARG A 64 22.90 0.19 0.92
CA ARG A 64 23.88 0.37 -0.14
C ARG A 64 25.15 1.10 0.35
N GLU A 65 24.98 2.12 1.18
CA GLU A 65 26.11 2.86 1.75
C GLU A 65 26.86 2.06 2.84
N LEU A 66 26.14 1.19 3.56
CA LEU A 66 26.75 0.27 4.53
C LEU A 66 27.46 -0.93 3.88
N GLY A 67 27.16 -1.25 2.62
CA GLY A 67 27.63 -2.45 1.94
C GLY A 67 26.97 -3.74 2.43
N VAL A 68 25.73 -3.68 2.93
CA VAL A 68 24.97 -4.84 3.43
C VAL A 68 23.68 -5.05 2.63
N GLU A 69 23.15 -6.28 2.65
CA GLU A 69 21.86 -6.61 2.07
C GLU A 69 20.71 -6.06 2.94
N LEU A 70 19.64 -5.55 2.33
CA LEU A 70 18.40 -5.20 3.00
C LEU A 70 17.42 -6.37 3.00
N GLU A 71 17.15 -6.92 4.16
CA GLU A 71 16.12 -7.92 4.38
C GLU A 71 14.86 -7.26 5.00
N ILE A 72 13.69 -7.53 4.43
CA ILE A 72 12.41 -7.05 4.97
C ILE A 72 11.67 -8.22 5.61
N LYS A 73 11.35 -8.08 6.88
CA LYS A 73 10.49 -8.99 7.63
C LYS A 73 9.14 -8.31 7.87
N ILE A 74 8.10 -8.81 7.20
CA ILE A 74 6.74 -8.25 7.37
C ILE A 74 6.17 -8.68 8.72
N VAL A 75 5.79 -7.68 9.51
CA VAL A 75 5.13 -7.85 10.78
C VAL A 75 3.61 -7.83 10.57
N THR A 76 2.93 -8.78 11.15
CA THR A 76 1.48 -8.98 10.99
C THR A 76 0.68 -8.47 12.15
N ASN A 77 1.28 -8.44 13.32
CA ASN A 77 0.71 -7.83 14.50
C ASN A 77 1.65 -6.72 14.96
N LEU A 78 1.22 -5.48 14.80
CA LEU A 78 2.04 -4.31 15.14
C LEU A 78 2.26 -4.15 16.65
N ASP A 79 1.47 -4.80 17.49
CA ASP A 79 1.67 -4.83 18.93
C ASP A 79 2.97 -5.59 19.31
N ASP A 80 3.40 -6.54 18.48
CA ASP A 80 4.61 -7.34 18.71
C ASP A 80 5.91 -6.63 18.30
N LEU A 81 5.84 -5.48 17.61
CA LEU A 81 7.00 -4.79 17.04
C LEU A 81 8.14 -4.57 18.03
N THR A 82 7.82 -4.03 19.20
CA THR A 82 8.82 -3.74 20.24
C THR A 82 9.47 -5.02 20.78
N LYS A 83 8.67 -6.06 20.98
CA LYS A 83 9.17 -7.36 21.43
C LYS A 83 10.05 -8.00 20.37
N MET A 84 9.60 -8.10 19.14
CA MET A 84 10.38 -8.67 18.02
C MET A 84 11.71 -7.94 17.81
N LEU A 85 11.72 -6.60 17.94
CA LEU A 85 12.94 -5.80 17.87
C LEU A 85 13.92 -6.17 18.98
N ASN A 86 13.44 -6.26 20.23
CA ASN A 86 14.29 -6.58 21.39
C ASN A 86 14.75 -8.04 21.39
N ASP A 87 13.95 -8.96 20.86
CA ASP A 87 14.29 -10.38 20.69
C ASP A 87 15.28 -10.62 19.53
N GLY A 88 15.66 -9.59 18.76
CA GLY A 88 16.61 -9.68 17.66
C GLY A 88 16.03 -10.25 16.37
N GLU A 89 14.72 -10.29 16.23
CA GLU A 89 14.04 -10.71 15.02
C GLU A 89 14.16 -9.68 13.88
N GLY A 90 14.56 -8.45 14.20
CA GLY A 90 14.94 -7.38 13.29
C GLY A 90 15.91 -6.42 13.95
N ASP A 91 16.58 -5.60 13.16
CA ASP A 91 17.57 -4.62 13.59
C ASP A 91 17.00 -3.20 13.63
N LEU A 92 15.96 -2.93 12.81
CA LEU A 92 15.24 -1.68 12.71
C LEU A 92 13.73 -1.93 12.58
N VAL A 93 12.93 -0.96 13.04
CA VAL A 93 11.47 -0.86 12.77
C VAL A 93 11.23 0.25 11.76
N ALA A 94 10.51 -0.06 10.68
CA ALA A 94 10.11 0.87 9.61
C ALA A 94 8.62 0.67 9.28
N CYS A 95 7.75 1.28 10.09
CA CYS A 95 6.30 1.15 10.00
C CYS A 95 5.59 2.51 10.09
N ASN A 96 6.15 3.56 9.47
CA ASN A 96 5.69 4.94 9.64
C ASN A 96 5.55 5.31 11.13
N TYR A 97 6.61 5.01 11.91
CA TYR A 97 6.54 4.87 13.36
C TYR A 97 6.70 6.20 14.07
N ALA A 98 5.60 6.73 14.63
CA ALA A 98 5.60 7.98 15.38
C ALA A 98 6.36 7.82 16.71
N ILE A 99 7.20 8.81 17.04
CA ILE A 99 7.90 8.90 18.34
C ILE A 99 6.88 9.28 19.41
N THR A 100 6.64 8.41 20.39
CA THR A 100 5.80 8.69 21.56
C THR A 100 6.56 8.47 22.85
N LYS A 101 6.14 9.13 23.94
CA LYS A 101 6.75 8.97 25.28
C LYS A 101 6.71 7.50 25.76
N ALA A 102 5.64 6.78 25.46
CA ALA A 102 5.50 5.36 25.83
C ALA A 102 6.52 4.48 25.11
N ARG A 103 6.72 4.71 23.78
CA ARG A 103 7.66 3.95 22.97
C ARG A 103 9.12 4.24 23.32
N THR A 104 9.48 5.50 23.62
CA THR A 104 10.85 5.88 23.99
C THR A 104 11.31 5.27 25.34
N ARG A 105 10.38 4.81 26.16
CA ARG A 105 10.72 4.03 27.36
C ARG A 105 11.25 2.64 27.01
N LYS A 106 10.79 2.04 25.91
CA LYS A 106 11.07 0.65 25.51
C LYS A 106 12.14 0.52 24.43
N ILE A 107 12.22 1.44 23.50
CA ILE A 107 13.16 1.45 22.37
C ILE A 107 13.72 2.85 22.13
N ASP A 108 14.79 2.92 21.33
CA ASP A 108 15.35 4.17 20.80
C ASP A 108 14.79 4.46 19.41
N PHE A 109 15.00 5.69 18.96
CA PHE A 109 14.61 6.17 17.65
C PHE A 109 15.77 6.85 16.94
N SER A 110 15.78 6.75 15.61
CA SER A 110 16.65 7.60 14.78
C SER A 110 16.22 9.07 14.87
N VAL A 111 17.04 9.98 14.32
CA VAL A 111 16.55 11.32 14.00
C VAL A 111 15.31 11.21 13.10
N PRO A 112 14.28 12.06 13.32
CA PRO A 112 13.07 12.01 12.53
C PRO A 112 13.35 12.46 11.09
N PHE A 113 12.82 11.72 10.13
CA PHE A 113 12.92 12.03 8.69
C PHE A 113 11.64 12.60 8.09
N LEU A 114 10.51 12.51 8.81
CA LEU A 114 9.24 13.16 8.46
C LEU A 114 8.59 13.82 9.68
N ARG A 115 7.73 14.82 9.39
CA ARG A 115 6.84 15.42 10.37
C ARG A 115 5.47 15.62 9.73
N VAL A 116 4.50 14.84 10.15
CA VAL A 116 3.14 14.81 9.59
C VAL A 116 2.08 14.87 10.68
N PRO A 117 0.96 15.57 10.49
CA PRO A 117 -0.17 15.49 11.40
C PRO A 117 -0.91 14.18 11.24
N GLN A 118 -1.68 13.81 12.24
CA GLN A 118 -2.73 12.81 12.11
C GLN A 118 -3.99 13.49 11.58
N VAL A 119 -4.71 12.83 10.69
CA VAL A 119 -5.91 13.36 10.04
C VAL A 119 -7.08 12.40 10.19
N LEU A 120 -8.27 12.97 10.27
CA LEU A 120 -9.52 12.22 10.23
C LEU A 120 -9.78 11.73 8.82
N ILE A 121 -10.12 10.46 8.70
CA ILE A 121 -10.60 9.85 7.46
C ILE A 121 -12.11 9.64 7.58
N GLN A 122 -12.85 10.18 6.61
CA GLN A 122 -14.31 10.14 6.56
C GLN A 122 -14.79 10.02 5.12
N ARG A 123 -16.01 9.49 4.91
CA ARG A 123 -16.58 9.40 3.56
C ARG A 123 -17.10 10.73 3.07
N LYS A 124 -16.97 10.96 1.76
CA LYS A 124 -17.66 12.01 1.02
C LYS A 124 -18.91 11.46 0.33
N SER A 125 -19.93 12.30 0.19
CA SER A 125 -21.06 12.01 -0.69
C SER A 125 -20.56 11.80 -2.13
N LYS A 126 -21.04 10.74 -2.80
CA LYS A 126 -20.68 10.44 -4.18
C LYS A 126 -21.88 9.90 -4.95
N GLY A 127 -22.28 10.60 -5.99
CA GLY A 127 -23.45 10.25 -6.80
C GLY A 127 -24.74 10.21 -5.98
N LYS A 128 -25.42 9.05 -5.96
CA LYS A 128 -26.66 8.83 -5.17
C LYS A 128 -26.39 8.50 -3.70
N VAL A 129 -25.14 8.19 -3.33
CA VAL A 129 -24.76 7.91 -1.93
C VAL A 129 -24.52 9.23 -1.22
N LEU A 130 -25.49 9.64 -0.40
CA LEU A 130 -25.40 10.81 0.45
C LEU A 130 -24.80 10.38 1.81
N VAL A 131 -23.80 11.11 2.27
CA VAL A 131 -23.19 10.99 3.60
C VAL A 131 -23.45 12.30 4.33
N GLY A 132 -23.52 12.28 5.64
CA GLY A 132 -23.71 13.48 6.46
C GLY A 132 -22.67 14.57 6.20
N LYS A 133 -22.84 15.73 6.85
CA LYS A 133 -21.89 16.83 6.79
C LYS A 133 -20.48 16.34 7.19
N LEU A 134 -19.46 16.70 6.41
CA LEU A 134 -18.07 16.40 6.73
C LEU A 134 -17.64 17.18 7.97
N ILE A 135 -17.00 16.48 8.90
CA ILE A 135 -16.36 17.07 10.08
C ILE A 135 -15.19 17.92 9.61
N ARG A 136 -15.14 19.17 10.07
CA ARG A 136 -14.07 20.12 9.76
C ARG A 136 -13.33 20.62 11.01
N ASP A 137 -13.99 20.58 12.15
CA ASP A 137 -13.43 20.86 13.45
C ASP A 137 -13.32 19.54 14.25
N PRO A 138 -12.15 19.16 14.77
CA PRO A 138 -12.00 17.97 15.62
C PRO A 138 -12.99 17.92 16.79
N ASN A 139 -13.47 19.04 17.29
CA ASN A 139 -14.49 19.12 18.35
C ASN A 139 -15.83 18.46 17.93
N GLU A 140 -16.14 18.41 16.63
CA GLU A 140 -17.35 17.74 16.10
C GLU A 140 -17.26 16.19 16.22
N LEU A 141 -16.13 15.64 16.71
CA LEU A 141 -15.99 14.20 17.01
C LEU A 141 -16.69 13.79 18.30
N ALA A 142 -17.16 14.72 19.12
CA ALA A 142 -18.00 14.45 20.27
C ALA A 142 -19.13 13.50 19.91
N ARG A 143 -19.30 12.41 20.67
CA ARG A 143 -20.32 11.35 20.49
C ARG A 143 -20.26 10.63 19.13
N LYS A 144 -19.09 10.63 18.47
CA LYS A 144 -18.83 9.83 17.25
C LYS A 144 -18.03 8.60 17.58
N SER A 145 -18.27 7.51 16.82
CA SER A 145 -17.47 6.29 16.92
C SER A 145 -16.28 6.41 15.95
N VAL A 146 -15.06 6.30 16.48
CA VAL A 146 -13.81 6.36 15.70
C VAL A 146 -13.04 5.07 15.93
N HIS A 147 -12.77 4.35 14.85
CA HIS A 147 -12.02 3.10 14.88
C HIS A 147 -10.54 3.37 14.68
N VAL A 148 -9.71 2.92 15.58
CA VAL A 148 -8.25 3.09 15.51
C VAL A 148 -7.55 1.83 16.01
N TRP A 149 -6.32 1.63 15.56
CA TRP A 149 -5.49 0.55 16.05
C TRP A 149 -5.19 0.74 17.55
N LYS A 150 -5.41 -0.31 18.31
CA LYS A 150 -5.17 -0.40 19.76
C LYS A 150 -3.72 -0.05 20.10
N ASN A 151 -3.49 0.61 21.22
CA ASN A 151 -2.17 1.07 21.68
C ASN A 151 -1.43 1.97 20.68
N SER A 152 -2.12 2.53 19.69
CA SER A 152 -1.53 3.42 18.70
C SER A 152 -1.38 4.86 19.23
N SER A 153 -0.58 5.63 18.53
CA SER A 153 -0.54 7.10 18.75
C SER A 153 -1.87 7.77 18.43
N TYR A 154 -2.74 7.11 17.64
CA TYR A 154 -4.08 7.60 17.31
C TYR A 154 -5.04 7.47 18.48
N CYS A 155 -5.02 6.30 19.16
CA CYS A 155 -5.81 6.06 20.37
C CYS A 155 -5.49 7.12 21.43
N MET A 156 -4.21 7.25 21.80
CA MET A 156 -3.75 8.28 22.76
C MET A 156 -4.15 9.71 22.34
N ARG A 157 -4.14 10.02 21.05
CA ARG A 157 -4.55 11.35 20.57
C ARG A 157 -6.04 11.57 20.72
N LEU A 158 -6.86 10.56 20.44
CA LEU A 158 -8.32 10.66 20.60
C LEU A 158 -8.71 10.76 22.07
N GLU A 159 -8.02 10.04 22.96
CA GLU A 159 -8.20 10.17 24.42
C GLU A 159 -7.92 11.60 24.88
N ASN A 160 -6.76 12.16 24.51
CA ASN A 160 -6.44 13.55 24.83
C ASN A 160 -7.43 14.55 24.21
N LEU A 161 -7.89 14.27 22.98
CA LEU A 161 -8.87 15.12 22.30
C LEU A 161 -10.23 15.08 23.02
N GLN A 162 -10.63 13.92 23.51
CA GLN A 162 -11.83 13.74 24.34
C GLN A 162 -11.76 14.62 25.61
N GLU A 163 -10.61 14.65 26.29
CA GLU A 163 -10.37 15.51 27.44
C GLU A 163 -10.40 17.00 27.05
N GLU A 164 -9.79 17.37 25.93
CA GLU A 164 -9.81 18.75 25.39
C GLU A 164 -11.24 19.23 25.05
N ILE A 165 -12.06 18.34 24.51
CA ILE A 165 -13.47 18.64 24.14
C ILE A 165 -14.38 18.70 25.36
N GLY A 166 -14.08 17.92 26.41
CA GLY A 166 -14.95 17.74 27.58
C GLY A 166 -16.22 16.93 27.30
N ASP A 167 -16.26 16.12 26.22
CA ASP A 167 -17.34 15.20 25.87
C ASP A 167 -16.75 13.90 25.31
N THR A 168 -17.53 12.81 25.32
CA THR A 168 -17.06 11.47 24.97
C THR A 168 -16.87 11.29 23.46
N ILE A 169 -15.71 10.71 23.05
CA ILE A 169 -15.51 10.10 21.75
C ILE A 169 -15.57 8.58 21.93
N TYR A 170 -16.41 7.88 21.18
CA TYR A 170 -16.48 6.41 21.25
C TYR A 170 -15.30 5.82 20.46
N ILE A 171 -14.18 5.54 21.17
CA ILE A 171 -12.96 4.99 20.58
C ILE A 171 -13.13 3.47 20.48
N SER A 172 -13.20 2.95 19.23
CA SER A 172 -13.20 1.52 18.95
C SER A 172 -11.77 1.08 18.67
N GLU A 173 -11.21 0.31 19.58
CA GLU A 173 -9.85 -0.21 19.46
C GLU A 173 -9.83 -1.50 18.63
N GLU A 174 -9.11 -1.48 17.53
CA GLU A 174 -8.88 -2.62 16.65
C GLU A 174 -7.54 -3.28 17.00
N GLU A 175 -7.49 -4.62 16.98
CA GLU A 175 -6.28 -5.37 17.26
C GLU A 175 -5.17 -5.07 16.23
N GLY A 176 -3.90 -5.17 16.64
CA GLY A 176 -2.73 -4.85 15.82
C GLY A 176 -2.57 -5.66 14.53
N GLN A 177 -3.48 -6.60 14.25
CA GLN A 177 -3.58 -7.32 12.99
C GLN A 177 -4.30 -6.53 11.90
N VAL A 178 -5.11 -5.52 12.29
CA VAL A 178 -5.81 -4.63 11.36
C VAL A 178 -4.94 -3.41 11.09
N SER A 179 -4.49 -3.23 9.86
CA SER A 179 -3.65 -2.10 9.47
C SER A 179 -4.46 -0.80 9.36
N SER A 180 -3.79 0.36 9.52
CA SER A 180 -4.41 1.67 9.30
C SER A 180 -5.03 1.80 7.89
N GLU A 181 -4.46 1.14 6.89
CA GLU A 181 -4.97 1.19 5.52
C GLU A 181 -6.20 0.30 5.31
N GLU A 182 -6.34 -0.79 6.07
CA GLU A 182 -7.58 -1.58 6.10
C GLU A 182 -8.70 -0.78 6.75
N LEU A 183 -8.44 -0.04 7.83
CA LEU A 183 -9.43 0.87 8.42
C LEU A 183 -9.86 1.97 7.42
N ILE A 184 -8.93 2.55 6.66
CA ILE A 184 -9.23 3.50 5.59
C ILE A 184 -10.12 2.86 4.50
N GLU A 185 -9.84 1.62 4.12
CA GLU A 185 -10.67 0.87 3.18
C GLU A 185 -12.08 0.60 3.75
N MET A 186 -12.19 0.26 5.03
CA MET A 186 -13.49 0.09 5.72
C MET A 186 -14.30 1.38 5.74
N VAL A 187 -13.67 2.54 5.97
CA VAL A 187 -14.34 3.85 5.83
C VAL A 187 -14.83 4.06 4.40
N SER A 188 -13.99 3.80 3.40
CA SER A 188 -14.37 3.94 1.98
C SER A 188 -15.57 3.06 1.61
N LYS A 189 -15.62 1.83 2.13
CA LYS A 189 -16.73 0.89 1.90
C LYS A 189 -17.99 1.19 2.71
N GLY A 190 -17.90 2.02 3.75
CA GLY A 190 -19.01 2.34 4.63
C GLY A 190 -19.26 1.31 5.73
N VAL A 191 -18.28 0.49 6.04
CA VAL A 191 -18.33 -0.45 7.15
C VAL A 191 -18.17 0.27 8.49
N ILE A 192 -17.30 1.29 8.51
CA ILE A 192 -17.11 2.22 9.62
C ILE A 192 -17.22 3.65 9.11
N ASP A 193 -17.51 4.60 10.00
CA ASP A 193 -17.70 6.01 9.61
C ASP A 193 -16.40 6.80 9.64
N TYR A 194 -15.57 6.58 10.67
CA TYR A 194 -14.37 7.36 10.93
C TYR A 194 -13.18 6.49 11.34
N THR A 195 -12.00 6.87 10.86
CA THR A 195 -10.71 6.41 11.40
C THR A 195 -9.71 7.56 11.38
N VAL A 196 -8.56 7.35 12.02
CA VAL A 196 -7.44 8.31 12.05
C VAL A 196 -6.19 7.64 11.51
N ALA A 197 -5.43 8.37 10.70
CA ALA A 197 -4.11 7.94 10.24
C ALA A 197 -3.18 9.15 10.05
N GLU A 198 -1.89 8.92 9.88
CA GLU A 198 -0.96 9.96 9.43
C GLU A 198 -1.35 10.51 8.06
N GLU A 199 -1.19 11.81 7.88
CA GLU A 199 -1.56 12.52 6.64
C GLU A 199 -0.93 11.92 5.38
N ASN A 200 0.32 11.47 5.45
CA ASN A 200 1.02 10.85 4.34
C ASN A 200 0.38 9.50 3.94
N VAL A 201 -0.02 8.66 4.91
CA VAL A 201 -0.77 7.41 4.68
C VAL A 201 -2.14 7.73 4.08
N ALA A 202 -2.85 8.68 4.67
CA ALA A 202 -4.19 9.08 4.23
C ALA A 202 -4.19 9.63 2.80
N LYS A 203 -3.23 10.50 2.45
CA LYS A 203 -3.06 11.05 1.09
C LYS A 203 -2.76 9.97 0.06
N LEU A 204 -1.91 9.00 0.37
CA LEU A 204 -1.66 7.87 -0.51
C LEU A 204 -2.93 7.02 -0.75
N ASN A 205 -3.68 6.74 0.30
CA ASN A 205 -4.89 5.94 0.18
C ASN A 205 -6.01 6.68 -0.58
N LYS A 206 -6.08 8.01 -0.50
CA LYS A 206 -7.01 8.83 -1.29
C LYS A 206 -6.87 8.64 -2.80
N LEU A 207 -5.71 8.16 -3.30
CA LEU A 207 -5.54 7.82 -4.71
C LEU A 207 -6.31 6.57 -5.14
N PHE A 208 -6.55 5.69 -4.20
CA PHE A 208 -7.25 4.43 -4.42
C PHE A 208 -8.73 4.52 -4.04
N PHE A 209 -9.05 5.43 -3.13
CA PHE A 209 -10.39 5.67 -2.60
C PHE A 209 -10.79 7.13 -2.81
N ASP A 210 -11.36 7.45 -3.96
CA ASP A 210 -11.75 8.82 -4.33
C ASP A 210 -12.94 9.39 -3.53
N ASN A 211 -13.63 8.52 -2.78
CA ASN A 211 -14.78 8.83 -1.95
C ASN A 211 -14.44 9.13 -0.49
N ILE A 212 -13.16 9.23 -0.12
CA ILE A 212 -12.75 9.64 1.22
C ILE A 212 -12.29 11.10 1.27
N ASP A 213 -12.49 11.73 2.42
CA ASP A 213 -11.92 13.02 2.79
C ASP A 213 -10.86 12.81 3.87
N VAL A 214 -9.75 13.54 3.77
CA VAL A 214 -8.58 13.43 4.65
C VAL A 214 -8.02 14.81 5.02
N SER A 215 -8.87 15.84 4.96
CA SER A 215 -8.41 17.22 5.09
C SER A 215 -8.55 17.80 6.50
N THR A 216 -9.07 17.04 7.46
CA THR A 216 -9.27 17.50 8.84
C THR A 216 -8.15 16.98 9.74
N PRO A 217 -7.17 17.81 10.13
CA PRO A 217 -6.13 17.41 11.06
C PRO A 217 -6.72 17.24 12.47
N VAL A 218 -6.34 16.18 13.17
CA VAL A 218 -6.72 15.92 14.57
C VAL A 218 -5.54 16.06 15.53
N SER A 219 -4.33 16.22 15.01
CA SER A 219 -3.13 16.43 15.84
C SER A 219 -2.19 17.48 15.25
N VAL A 220 -1.25 17.97 16.07
CA VAL A 220 -0.04 18.63 15.60
C VAL A 220 0.87 17.65 14.87
N LYS A 221 1.86 18.14 14.12
CA LYS A 221 2.80 17.31 13.36
C LYS A 221 3.59 16.38 14.26
N GLN A 222 3.41 15.09 14.10
CA GLN A 222 4.14 14.02 14.77
C GLN A 222 5.49 13.76 14.07
N LYS A 223 6.49 13.36 14.83
CA LYS A 223 7.82 13.00 14.34
C LYS A 223 7.82 11.51 13.96
N ILE A 224 8.12 11.19 12.71
CA ILE A 224 8.27 9.81 12.21
C ILE A 224 9.76 9.49 12.13
N ALA A 225 10.14 8.33 12.68
CA ALA A 225 11.52 7.87 12.75
C ALA A 225 11.60 6.34 12.71
N PHE A 226 12.78 5.81 12.43
CA PHE A 226 13.05 4.38 12.56
C PHE A 226 13.23 4.01 14.03
N GLY A 227 12.63 2.89 14.46
CA GLY A 227 12.82 2.35 15.80
C GLY A 227 14.09 1.48 15.86
N LEU A 228 14.82 1.55 16.99
CA LEU A 228 16.05 0.77 17.24
C LEU A 228 16.04 0.21 18.66
N ARG A 229 16.81 -0.86 18.91
CA ARG A 229 17.08 -1.31 20.27
C ARG A 229 17.87 -0.25 21.05
N LYS A 230 17.63 -0.13 22.34
CA LYS A 230 18.37 0.80 23.21
C LYS A 230 19.87 0.45 23.34
N ASN A 231 20.19 -0.82 23.21
CA ASN A 231 21.57 -1.33 23.27
C ASN A 231 22.24 -1.45 21.89
N SER A 232 21.78 -0.67 20.88
CA SER A 232 22.42 -0.57 19.56
C SER A 232 22.90 0.86 19.27
N PRO A 233 23.79 1.45 20.10
CA PRO A 233 24.18 2.86 19.98
C PRO A 233 25.03 3.14 18.73
N LEU A 234 25.79 2.18 18.23
CA LEU A 234 26.62 2.36 17.02
C LEU A 234 25.75 2.41 15.78
N LEU A 235 24.77 1.50 15.66
CA LEU A 235 23.78 1.53 14.57
C LEU A 235 22.99 2.84 14.59
N LYS A 236 22.53 3.26 15.79
CA LYS A 236 21.84 4.53 15.98
C LYS A 236 22.70 5.73 15.53
N SER A 237 23.92 5.82 15.99
CA SER A 237 24.85 6.89 15.60
C SER A 237 25.09 6.92 14.09
N ARG A 238 25.23 5.73 13.47
CA ARG A 238 25.48 5.60 12.03
C ARG A 238 24.28 6.03 11.18
N ILE A 239 23.07 5.58 11.53
CA ILE A 239 21.86 5.95 10.79
C ILE A 239 21.50 7.42 11.00
N ASP A 240 21.67 7.96 12.22
CA ASP A 240 21.41 9.36 12.53
C ASP A 240 22.30 10.32 11.72
N ARG A 241 23.59 10.03 11.64
CA ARG A 241 24.55 10.80 10.82
C ARG A 241 24.19 10.73 9.34
N TRP A 242 23.86 9.55 8.87
CA TRP A 242 23.48 9.34 7.48
C TRP A 242 22.15 10.02 7.13
N LEU A 243 21.11 9.88 7.94
CA LEU A 243 19.81 10.53 7.72
C LEU A 243 19.90 12.05 7.66
N LYS A 244 20.69 12.69 8.55
CA LYS A 244 20.91 14.15 8.53
C LYS A 244 21.46 14.62 7.18
N GLN A 245 22.34 13.84 6.56
CA GLN A 245 22.88 14.14 5.24
C GLN A 245 21.90 13.74 4.12
N PHE A 246 21.28 12.58 4.23
CA PHE A 246 20.41 12.03 3.20
C PHE A 246 19.14 12.88 2.99
N THR A 247 18.53 13.39 4.05
CA THR A 247 17.32 14.23 3.97
C THR A 247 17.53 15.56 3.25
N SER A 248 18.78 16.03 3.11
CA SER A 248 19.12 17.22 2.33
C SER A 248 19.47 16.90 0.86
N ARG A 249 19.58 15.62 0.48
CA ARG A 249 19.94 15.23 -0.90
C ARG A 249 18.70 15.27 -1.83
N ASN A 250 18.94 15.53 -3.10
CA ASN A 250 17.89 15.51 -4.15
C ASN A 250 17.13 14.17 -4.22
N VAL A 251 17.80 13.06 -3.90
CA VAL A 251 17.18 11.72 -3.86
C VAL A 251 16.06 11.66 -2.84
N PHE A 252 16.22 12.24 -1.65
CA PHE A 252 15.16 12.28 -0.64
C PHE A 252 13.98 13.13 -1.11
N GLY A 253 14.24 14.29 -1.71
CA GLY A 253 13.21 15.13 -2.34
C GLY A 253 12.45 14.39 -3.43
N TYR A 254 13.16 13.65 -4.29
CA TYR A 254 12.54 12.79 -5.30
C TYR A 254 11.65 11.69 -4.68
N LEU A 255 12.12 10.99 -3.64
CA LEU A 255 11.33 9.98 -2.94
C LEU A 255 10.07 10.58 -2.30
N ASN A 256 10.22 11.75 -1.67
CA ASN A 256 9.08 12.47 -1.08
C ASN A 256 8.03 12.81 -2.15
N SER A 257 8.46 13.40 -3.26
CA SER A 257 7.57 13.72 -4.38
C SER A 257 6.94 12.48 -5.01
N LYS A 258 7.71 11.41 -5.16
CA LYS A 258 7.25 10.12 -5.71
C LYS A 258 6.12 9.50 -4.91
N TYR A 259 6.15 9.62 -3.58
CA TYR A 259 5.17 8.99 -2.71
C TYR A 259 4.08 9.94 -2.23
N PHE A 260 4.35 11.22 -2.00
CA PHE A 260 3.43 12.12 -1.31
C PHE A 260 2.98 13.34 -2.10
N GLU A 261 3.74 13.75 -3.14
CA GLU A 261 3.37 14.87 -4.00
C GLU A 261 2.77 14.38 -5.31
N LEU A 262 1.56 13.89 -5.25
CA LEU A 262 0.89 13.38 -6.44
C LEU A 262 0.33 14.53 -7.28
N LYS A 263 1.15 15.08 -8.14
CA LYS A 263 0.74 16.06 -9.15
C LYS A 263 -0.20 15.48 -10.22
N TYR A 264 -0.50 14.18 -10.17
CA TYR A 264 -1.16 13.46 -11.25
C TYR A 264 -2.29 12.55 -10.78
N LEU A 265 -3.36 13.16 -10.26
CA LEU A 265 -4.68 12.58 -10.50
C LEU A 265 -5.01 12.88 -11.98
N PRO A 266 -5.58 11.93 -12.75
CA PRO A 266 -6.09 12.26 -14.06
C PRO A 266 -7.02 13.45 -13.89
N SER A 267 -6.64 14.57 -14.49
CA SER A 267 -7.54 15.73 -14.56
C SER A 267 -8.87 15.21 -15.13
N LYS A 268 -9.96 15.80 -14.70
CA LYS A 268 -11.27 15.58 -15.29
C LYS A 268 -11.31 16.10 -16.75
N SER A 269 -10.25 15.91 -17.53
CA SER A 269 -10.28 16.26 -18.93
C SER A 269 -11.19 15.26 -19.63
N THR A 270 -12.30 15.77 -20.04
CA THR A 270 -13.44 15.10 -20.68
C THR A 270 -13.10 14.55 -22.08
N ASP A 271 -11.91 14.77 -22.59
CA ASP A 271 -11.58 14.57 -23.99
C ASP A 271 -11.19 13.13 -24.39
N TYR A 272 -10.99 12.26 -23.40
CA TYR A 272 -10.68 10.83 -23.64
C TYR A 272 -11.86 9.91 -23.31
N VAL A 273 -13.04 10.47 -23.08
CA VAL A 273 -14.22 9.73 -22.60
C VAL A 273 -14.93 9.05 -23.75
N VAL A 274 -15.27 7.79 -23.51
CA VAL A 274 -16.17 6.95 -24.29
C VAL A 274 -17.38 7.74 -24.83
N ASN A 275 -17.40 8.05 -26.11
CA ASN A 275 -18.53 8.70 -26.75
C ASN A 275 -19.28 7.68 -27.61
N PHE A 276 -20.15 6.89 -26.96
CA PHE A 276 -20.98 5.88 -27.63
C PHE A 276 -21.89 6.45 -28.75
N ARG A 277 -22.17 7.76 -28.74
CA ARG A 277 -23.04 8.38 -29.72
C ARG A 277 -22.47 8.34 -31.14
N ASN A 278 -21.13 8.23 -31.28
CA ASN A 278 -20.44 8.20 -32.59
C ASN A 278 -19.82 6.84 -32.91
N GLY A 279 -20.17 5.76 -32.20
CA GLY A 279 -19.62 4.42 -32.45
C GLY A 279 -18.12 4.27 -32.18
N ARG A 280 -17.53 5.17 -31.34
CA ARG A 280 -16.10 5.15 -30.98
C ARG A 280 -15.93 5.07 -29.47
N LEU A 281 -14.97 4.26 -29.03
CA LEU A 281 -14.53 4.22 -27.61
C LEU A 281 -13.59 5.38 -27.29
N SER A 282 -12.65 5.62 -28.21
CA SER A 282 -11.59 6.61 -28.05
C SER A 282 -11.09 7.09 -29.41
N SER A 283 -10.26 8.12 -29.41
CA SER A 283 -9.51 8.53 -30.60
C SER A 283 -8.47 7.51 -31.06
N TYR A 284 -8.21 6.47 -30.25
CA TYR A 284 -7.17 5.47 -30.48
C TYR A 284 -7.70 4.09 -30.92
N ASP A 285 -8.99 3.96 -31.22
CA ASP A 285 -9.62 2.67 -31.56
C ASP A 285 -8.90 1.93 -32.68
N LEU A 286 -8.46 2.66 -33.73
CA LEU A 286 -7.72 2.05 -34.83
C LEU A 286 -6.36 1.49 -34.40
N ALA A 287 -5.66 2.18 -33.50
CA ALA A 287 -4.39 1.72 -32.92
C ALA A 287 -4.61 0.46 -32.05
N PHE A 288 -5.67 0.43 -31.23
CA PHE A 288 -6.05 -0.75 -30.45
C PHE A 288 -6.37 -1.95 -31.34
N LYS A 289 -7.17 -1.75 -32.41
CA LYS A 289 -7.52 -2.81 -33.38
C LYS A 289 -6.27 -3.39 -34.07
N ARG A 290 -5.38 -2.52 -34.55
CA ARG A 290 -4.13 -2.95 -35.20
C ARG A 290 -3.20 -3.70 -34.25
N ALA A 291 -3.02 -3.21 -33.02
CA ALA A 291 -2.17 -3.86 -32.03
C ALA A 291 -2.72 -5.23 -31.61
N ALA A 292 -4.00 -5.33 -31.33
CA ALA A 292 -4.65 -6.56 -30.90
C ALA A 292 -4.64 -7.64 -32.01
N ALA A 293 -4.93 -7.26 -33.26
CA ALA A 293 -4.95 -8.19 -34.38
C ALA A 293 -3.61 -8.92 -34.58
N ARG A 294 -2.45 -8.24 -34.39
CA ARG A 294 -1.11 -8.85 -34.52
C ARG A 294 -0.83 -9.95 -33.52
N HIS A 295 -1.61 -10.02 -32.44
CA HIS A 295 -1.42 -10.97 -31.34
C HIS A 295 -2.63 -11.89 -31.11
N ASN A 296 -3.60 -11.88 -32.01
CA ASN A 296 -4.84 -12.62 -31.89
C ASN A 296 -5.60 -12.33 -30.57
N TRP A 297 -5.69 -11.02 -30.24
CA TRP A 297 -6.42 -10.53 -29.08
C TRP A 297 -7.67 -9.77 -29.51
N ASP A 298 -8.68 -9.75 -28.63
CA ASP A 298 -9.81 -8.86 -28.77
C ASP A 298 -9.38 -7.44 -28.38
N TRP A 299 -9.52 -6.50 -29.34
CA TRP A 299 -9.12 -5.11 -29.13
C TRP A 299 -9.90 -4.40 -28.01
N LEU A 300 -11.15 -4.85 -27.73
CA LEU A 300 -11.97 -4.34 -26.63
C LEU A 300 -11.39 -4.71 -25.27
N LEU A 301 -10.78 -5.89 -25.16
CA LEU A 301 -10.08 -6.29 -23.93
C LEU A 301 -8.83 -5.43 -23.71
N LEU A 302 -8.02 -5.21 -24.76
CA LEU A 302 -6.86 -4.31 -24.70
C LEU A 302 -7.27 -2.87 -24.35
N ALA A 303 -8.31 -2.35 -24.98
CA ALA A 303 -8.87 -1.03 -24.66
C ALA A 303 -9.40 -0.94 -23.23
N SER A 304 -10.02 -2.02 -22.71
CA SER A 304 -10.50 -2.07 -21.32
C SER A 304 -9.35 -1.99 -20.31
N VAL A 305 -8.20 -2.58 -20.62
CA VAL A 305 -6.97 -2.43 -19.84
C VAL A 305 -6.50 -0.97 -19.88
N ALA A 306 -6.33 -0.37 -21.05
CA ALA A 306 -5.89 1.01 -21.20
C ALA A 306 -6.83 2.01 -20.47
N TYR A 307 -8.14 1.77 -20.55
CA TYR A 307 -9.11 2.58 -19.83
C TYR A 307 -8.98 2.42 -18.30
N LYS A 308 -8.73 1.22 -17.81
CA LYS A 308 -8.49 0.97 -16.37
C LYS A 308 -7.21 1.65 -15.89
N GLU A 309 -6.18 1.66 -16.71
CA GLU A 309 -4.87 2.21 -16.38
C GLU A 309 -4.85 3.74 -16.39
N SER A 310 -5.45 4.37 -17.40
CA SER A 310 -5.28 5.81 -17.65
C SER A 310 -6.53 6.55 -18.15
N ARG A 311 -7.64 5.85 -18.39
CA ARG A 311 -8.79 6.36 -19.14
C ARG A 311 -8.40 6.88 -20.53
N PHE A 312 -7.51 6.16 -21.21
CA PHE A 312 -6.94 6.49 -22.51
C PHE A 312 -6.04 7.74 -22.54
N ASN A 313 -5.60 8.25 -21.40
CA ASN A 313 -4.69 9.41 -21.36
C ASN A 313 -3.22 8.96 -21.54
N PRO A 314 -2.54 9.33 -22.66
CA PRO A 314 -1.17 8.91 -22.91
C PRO A 314 -0.13 9.68 -22.06
N ASN A 315 -0.52 10.78 -21.43
CA ASN A 315 0.38 11.68 -20.71
C ASN A 315 0.28 11.54 -19.18
N VAL A 316 -0.55 10.58 -18.68
CA VAL A 316 -0.73 10.43 -17.24
C VAL A 316 0.50 9.81 -16.59
N GLN A 317 0.91 10.39 -15.48
CA GLN A 317 1.85 9.77 -14.56
C GLN A 317 1.08 9.20 -13.38
N GLY A 318 1.32 7.95 -13.08
CA GLY A 318 0.69 7.21 -12.01
C GLY A 318 1.61 6.98 -10.83
N PHE A 319 1.08 6.26 -9.88
CA PHE A 319 1.78 5.90 -8.66
C PHE A 319 3.11 5.16 -8.95
N GLY A 320 4.15 5.48 -8.20
CA GLY A 320 5.47 4.86 -8.34
C GLY A 320 6.23 5.25 -9.61
N GLY A 321 5.80 6.33 -10.29
CA GLY A 321 6.39 6.78 -11.55
C GLY A 321 5.88 6.00 -12.77
N ALA A 322 4.79 5.22 -12.61
CA ALA A 322 4.12 4.60 -13.75
C ALA A 322 3.69 5.69 -14.75
N PHE A 323 3.79 5.45 -16.04
CA PHE A 323 3.55 6.47 -17.05
C PHE A 323 2.77 5.96 -18.26
N GLY A 324 2.10 6.89 -18.90
CA GLY A 324 1.44 6.71 -20.18
C GLY A 324 0.13 5.94 -20.12
N MET A 325 -0.44 5.69 -21.31
CA MET A 325 -1.76 5.09 -21.48
C MET A 325 -1.89 3.71 -20.82
N MET A 326 -0.81 2.93 -20.85
CA MET A 326 -0.76 1.56 -20.32
C MET A 326 -0.07 1.48 -18.95
N GLN A 327 0.28 2.61 -18.34
CA GLN A 327 0.89 2.74 -17.02
C GLN A 327 2.11 1.84 -16.83
N PHE A 328 3.10 1.97 -17.71
CA PHE A 328 4.36 1.27 -17.60
C PHE A 328 5.19 1.79 -16.42
N MET A 329 5.77 0.88 -15.63
CA MET A 329 6.82 1.27 -14.68
C MET A 329 8.09 1.67 -15.44
N PRO A 330 8.87 2.69 -14.98
CA PRO A 330 10.07 3.17 -15.65
C PRO A 330 11.09 2.08 -16.01
N SER A 331 11.21 1.06 -15.17
CA SER A 331 12.11 -0.08 -15.42
C SER A 331 11.53 -1.16 -16.33
N ILE A 332 10.25 -1.11 -16.64
CA ILE A 332 9.56 -2.12 -17.46
C ILE A 332 9.29 -1.58 -18.87
N GLY A 333 8.93 -0.31 -19.00
CA GLY A 333 8.64 0.31 -20.30
C GLY A 333 9.69 0.04 -21.37
N PRO A 334 11.00 0.29 -21.08
CA PRO A 334 12.07 0.06 -22.05
C PRO A 334 12.15 -1.38 -22.59
N LEU A 335 11.78 -2.39 -21.80
CA LEU A 335 11.74 -3.79 -22.22
C LEU A 335 10.70 -4.08 -23.30
N TYR A 336 9.77 -3.15 -23.52
CA TYR A 336 8.70 -3.22 -24.50
C TYR A 336 8.73 -2.03 -25.48
N GLY A 337 9.85 -1.30 -25.53
CA GLY A 337 10.04 -0.15 -26.42
C GLY A 337 9.20 1.07 -26.04
N VAL A 338 8.81 1.20 -24.76
CA VAL A 338 7.97 2.30 -24.27
C VAL A 338 8.74 3.19 -23.30
N PHE A 339 8.79 4.48 -23.61
CA PHE A 339 9.43 5.54 -22.86
C PHE A 339 8.41 6.64 -22.53
N PRO A 340 8.68 7.54 -21.58
CA PRO A 340 7.77 8.66 -21.27
C PRO A 340 7.45 9.55 -22.49
N SER A 341 8.37 9.63 -23.45
CA SER A 341 8.22 10.38 -24.72
C SER A 341 7.54 9.59 -25.85
N SER A 342 7.20 8.31 -25.62
CA SER A 342 6.60 7.48 -26.67
C SER A 342 5.21 7.96 -27.07
N SER A 343 4.92 7.88 -28.37
CA SER A 343 3.59 8.18 -28.90
C SER A 343 2.50 7.26 -28.33
N PRO A 344 1.23 7.67 -28.36
CA PRO A 344 0.11 6.82 -27.89
C PRO A 344 0.10 5.45 -28.57
N GLU A 345 0.39 5.39 -29.86
CA GLU A 345 0.43 4.13 -30.63
C GLU A 345 1.58 3.22 -30.16
N GLN A 346 2.76 3.77 -29.88
CA GLN A 346 3.88 3.02 -29.30
C GLN A 346 3.53 2.48 -27.90
N GLN A 347 2.85 3.28 -27.08
CA GLN A 347 2.40 2.85 -25.75
C GLN A 347 1.39 1.70 -25.84
N ILE A 348 0.43 1.75 -26.76
CA ILE A 348 -0.55 0.70 -27.01
C ILE A 348 0.15 -0.58 -27.52
N ASN A 349 1.04 -0.46 -28.49
CA ASN A 349 1.79 -1.61 -29.02
C ASN A 349 2.65 -2.28 -27.95
N GLY A 350 3.37 -1.51 -27.14
CA GLY A 350 4.14 -2.05 -26.01
C GLY A 350 3.26 -2.73 -24.96
N GLY A 351 2.11 -2.15 -24.65
CA GLY A 351 1.12 -2.73 -23.75
C GLY A 351 0.59 -4.08 -24.26
N MET A 352 0.26 -4.14 -25.53
CA MET A 352 -0.17 -5.39 -26.17
C MET A 352 0.95 -6.45 -26.16
N LEU A 353 2.18 -6.05 -26.45
CA LEU A 353 3.33 -6.95 -26.43
C LEU A 353 3.56 -7.54 -25.03
N LYS A 354 3.44 -6.71 -23.98
CA LYS A 354 3.53 -7.16 -22.59
C LYS A 354 2.41 -8.16 -22.27
N LEU A 355 1.15 -7.81 -22.55
CA LEU A 355 0.01 -8.70 -22.32
C LEU A 355 0.15 -10.03 -23.08
N SER A 356 0.60 -9.98 -24.33
CA SER A 356 0.86 -11.19 -25.12
C SER A 356 1.97 -12.07 -24.55
N LYS A 357 3.04 -11.48 -24.01
CA LYS A 357 4.11 -12.21 -23.32
C LYS A 357 3.59 -12.85 -22.02
N ASP A 358 2.85 -12.09 -21.22
CA ASP A 358 2.24 -12.60 -19.98
C ASP A 358 1.25 -13.73 -20.29
N PHE A 359 0.44 -13.61 -21.35
CA PHE A 359 -0.49 -14.65 -21.79
C PHE A 359 0.21 -15.95 -22.19
N ARG A 360 1.30 -15.86 -22.96
CA ARG A 360 2.09 -17.04 -23.31
C ARG A 360 2.72 -17.71 -22.10
N SER A 361 3.07 -16.95 -21.07
CA SER A 361 3.63 -17.52 -19.85
C SER A 361 2.66 -18.39 -19.05
N TRP A 362 1.34 -18.29 -19.33
CA TRP A 362 0.27 -19.09 -18.76
C TRP A 362 -0.25 -20.18 -19.73
N SER A 363 0.60 -20.69 -20.63
CA SER A 363 0.23 -21.70 -21.64
C SER A 363 -0.32 -23.00 -21.05
N SER A 364 0.03 -23.31 -19.80
CA SER A 364 -0.52 -24.47 -19.06
C SER A 364 -2.01 -24.35 -18.72
N ILE A 365 -2.60 -23.15 -18.83
CA ILE A 365 -4.04 -22.92 -18.59
C ILE A 365 -4.77 -23.12 -19.92
N PRO A 366 -5.58 -24.18 -20.09
CA PRO A 366 -6.21 -24.50 -21.37
C PRO A 366 -7.33 -23.52 -21.74
N ASP A 367 -8.15 -23.12 -20.76
CA ASP A 367 -9.25 -22.20 -20.97
C ASP A 367 -8.74 -20.80 -21.26
N ARG A 368 -9.12 -20.24 -22.44
CA ARG A 368 -8.66 -18.92 -22.87
C ARG A 368 -9.12 -17.80 -21.94
N ILE A 369 -10.36 -17.84 -21.47
CA ILE A 369 -10.95 -16.83 -20.59
C ILE A 369 -10.21 -16.81 -19.26
N GLN A 370 -9.98 -17.98 -18.68
CA GLN A 370 -9.20 -18.10 -17.45
C GLN A 370 -7.77 -17.57 -17.67
N ARG A 371 -7.12 -17.97 -18.75
CA ARG A 371 -5.76 -17.51 -19.10
C ARG A 371 -5.69 -15.98 -19.27
N GLU A 372 -6.69 -15.35 -19.88
CA GLU A 372 -6.78 -13.88 -19.98
C GLU A 372 -6.87 -13.24 -18.58
N LYS A 373 -7.63 -13.80 -17.64
CA LYS A 373 -7.73 -13.32 -16.27
C LYS A 373 -6.42 -13.46 -15.48
N PHE A 374 -5.73 -14.60 -15.62
CA PHE A 374 -4.37 -14.78 -15.10
C PHE A 374 -3.39 -13.75 -15.67
N THR A 375 -3.51 -13.46 -16.96
CA THR A 375 -2.71 -12.43 -17.64
C THR A 375 -2.94 -11.04 -17.05
N LEU A 376 -4.21 -10.66 -16.85
CA LEU A 376 -4.57 -9.38 -16.23
C LEU A 376 -4.06 -9.28 -14.79
N ALA A 377 -4.17 -10.35 -14.02
CA ALA A 377 -3.62 -10.41 -12.67
C ALA A 377 -2.10 -10.25 -12.66
N THR A 378 -1.41 -10.91 -13.60
CA THR A 378 0.05 -10.80 -13.79
C THR A 378 0.45 -9.38 -14.17
N TYR A 379 -0.31 -8.73 -15.04
CA TYR A 379 -0.06 -7.35 -15.43
C TYR A 379 -0.09 -6.40 -14.23
N ASN A 380 -1.03 -6.61 -13.31
CA ASN A 380 -1.24 -5.77 -12.13
C ASN A 380 -0.31 -6.11 -10.96
N ALA A 381 -0.24 -7.39 -10.55
CA ALA A 381 0.47 -7.82 -9.35
C ALA A 381 1.91 -8.31 -9.61
N GLY A 382 2.19 -8.72 -10.85
CA GLY A 382 3.39 -9.48 -11.17
C GLY A 382 3.16 -10.99 -11.05
N ARG A 383 3.84 -11.75 -11.91
CA ARG A 383 3.65 -13.20 -12.07
C ARG A 383 3.88 -13.97 -10.77
N SER A 384 4.90 -13.64 -10.02
CA SER A 384 5.29 -14.35 -8.81
C SER A 384 4.19 -14.42 -7.75
N HIS A 385 3.40 -13.36 -7.58
CA HIS A 385 2.26 -13.37 -6.66
C HIS A 385 1.06 -14.16 -7.19
N VAL A 386 0.86 -14.18 -8.51
CA VAL A 386 -0.18 -15.02 -9.11
C VAL A 386 0.17 -16.51 -8.94
N GLU A 387 1.46 -16.85 -9.06
CA GLU A 387 1.97 -18.20 -8.77
C GLU A 387 1.84 -18.55 -7.28
N ASP A 388 2.03 -17.59 -6.35
CA ASP A 388 1.75 -17.79 -4.93
C ASP A 388 0.27 -18.12 -4.70
N ALA A 389 -0.64 -17.37 -5.32
CA ALA A 389 -2.07 -17.64 -5.24
C ALA A 389 -2.45 -19.00 -5.82
N GLN A 390 -1.81 -19.43 -6.93
CA GLN A 390 -1.99 -20.77 -7.48
C GLN A 390 -1.53 -21.89 -6.52
N ARG A 391 -0.36 -21.70 -5.87
CA ARG A 391 0.14 -22.67 -4.89
C ARG A 391 -0.78 -22.79 -3.69
N LEU A 392 -1.33 -21.67 -3.21
CA LEU A 392 -2.35 -21.67 -2.16
C LEU A 392 -3.63 -22.34 -2.64
N ALA A 393 -4.15 -22.03 -3.84
CA ALA A 393 -5.34 -22.66 -4.39
C ALA A 393 -5.19 -24.18 -4.38
N LYS A 394 -4.08 -24.70 -4.92
CA LYS A 394 -3.77 -26.14 -4.90
C LYS A 394 -3.73 -26.71 -3.47
N LYS A 395 -3.10 -26.03 -2.53
CA LYS A 395 -2.99 -26.47 -1.13
C LYS A 395 -4.34 -26.53 -0.43
N TYR A 396 -5.23 -25.58 -0.72
CA TYR A 396 -6.55 -25.48 -0.10
C TYR A 396 -7.66 -26.19 -0.91
N GLY A 397 -7.30 -27.08 -1.82
CA GLY A 397 -8.25 -27.94 -2.57
C GLY A 397 -9.04 -27.23 -3.66
N LEU A 398 -8.56 -26.04 -4.10
CA LEU A 398 -9.13 -25.29 -5.21
C LEU A 398 -8.37 -25.60 -6.51
N ASP A 399 -9.00 -25.35 -7.65
CA ASP A 399 -8.37 -25.56 -8.97
C ASP A 399 -7.33 -24.45 -9.27
N PRO A 400 -6.02 -24.78 -9.31
CA PRO A 400 -4.98 -23.80 -9.59
C PRO A 400 -4.96 -23.32 -11.05
N LEU A 401 -5.71 -23.94 -11.96
CA LEU A 401 -5.80 -23.54 -13.37
C LEU A 401 -7.04 -22.67 -13.65
N LYS A 402 -7.90 -22.48 -12.66
CA LYS A 402 -9.11 -21.68 -12.75
C LYS A 402 -8.97 -20.41 -11.92
N TRP A 403 -9.16 -19.24 -12.56
CA TRP A 403 -9.13 -17.95 -11.87
C TRP A 403 -10.38 -17.75 -11.01
N ASP A 404 -11.56 -17.85 -11.68
CA ASP A 404 -12.85 -17.54 -11.05
C ASP A 404 -13.12 -18.48 -9.88
N GLU A 405 -13.45 -17.90 -8.73
CA GLU A 405 -13.81 -18.59 -7.47
C GLU A 405 -12.71 -19.52 -6.92
N ASN A 406 -11.53 -19.56 -7.54
CA ASN A 406 -10.40 -20.39 -7.15
C ASN A 406 -9.16 -19.54 -6.85
N VAL A 407 -8.35 -19.23 -7.86
CA VAL A 407 -7.10 -18.49 -7.65
C VAL A 407 -7.37 -17.04 -7.23
N GLU A 408 -8.44 -16.42 -7.70
CA GLU A 408 -8.83 -15.07 -7.25
C GLU A 408 -9.13 -14.98 -5.75
N VAL A 409 -9.68 -16.05 -5.15
CA VAL A 409 -9.95 -16.13 -3.71
C VAL A 409 -8.62 -16.15 -2.94
N MET A 410 -7.66 -16.93 -3.40
CA MET A 410 -6.34 -16.99 -2.79
C MET A 410 -5.54 -15.69 -3.02
N MET A 411 -5.77 -15.03 -4.16
CA MET A 411 -5.22 -13.70 -4.40
C MET A 411 -5.72 -12.68 -3.35
N LEU A 412 -7.00 -12.69 -3.01
CA LEU A 412 -7.57 -11.88 -1.93
C LEU A 412 -6.90 -12.20 -0.57
N ASN A 413 -6.76 -13.50 -0.30
CA ASN A 413 -6.25 -13.98 0.97
C ASN A 413 -4.75 -13.71 1.21
N LEU A 414 -3.97 -13.40 0.15
CA LEU A 414 -2.56 -13.04 0.29
C LEU A 414 -2.30 -11.75 1.11
N SER A 415 -3.32 -10.99 1.46
CA SER A 415 -3.22 -9.90 2.43
C SER A 415 -3.23 -10.38 3.89
N GLN A 416 -3.71 -11.59 4.17
CA GLN A 416 -3.86 -12.13 5.51
C GLN A 416 -2.64 -12.97 5.93
N ALA A 417 -2.20 -12.79 7.18
CA ALA A 417 -1.02 -13.47 7.74
C ALA A 417 -1.06 -14.99 7.60
N LYS A 418 -2.21 -15.59 7.84
CA LYS A 418 -2.46 -17.03 7.69
C LYS A 418 -2.01 -17.57 6.33
N TYR A 419 -2.19 -16.78 5.26
CA TYR A 419 -1.93 -17.22 3.90
C TYR A 419 -0.56 -16.78 3.40
N TYR A 420 -0.13 -15.53 3.60
CA TYR A 420 1.15 -15.09 3.06
C TYR A 420 2.37 -15.62 3.83
N ARG A 421 2.17 -16.13 5.07
CA ARG A 421 3.20 -16.86 5.84
C ARG A 421 3.21 -18.35 5.56
N ASP A 422 2.27 -18.84 4.77
CA ASP A 422 2.24 -20.25 4.41
C ASP A 422 3.53 -20.64 3.68
N PRO A 423 4.17 -21.79 4.02
CA PRO A 423 5.42 -22.24 3.39
C PRO A 423 5.37 -22.34 1.86
N VAL A 424 4.19 -22.50 1.24
CA VAL A 424 4.07 -22.53 -0.22
C VAL A 424 4.16 -21.15 -0.86
N VAL A 425 3.99 -20.07 -0.09
CA VAL A 425 4.11 -18.69 -0.55
C VAL A 425 5.57 -18.26 -0.54
N LYS A 426 6.07 -17.78 -1.68
CA LYS A 426 7.50 -17.44 -1.86
C LYS A 426 7.75 -15.93 -1.88
N ASN A 427 6.73 -15.13 -2.14
CA ASN A 427 6.87 -13.68 -2.37
C ASN A 427 6.19 -12.83 -1.28
N GLY A 428 5.67 -13.47 -0.23
CA GLY A 428 5.11 -12.80 0.95
C GLY A 428 3.76 -12.11 0.69
N ALA A 429 3.47 -11.10 1.50
CA ALA A 429 2.20 -10.41 1.52
C ALA A 429 1.93 -9.61 0.23
N LEU A 430 0.66 -9.62 -0.19
CA LEU A 430 0.15 -8.80 -1.30
C LEU A 430 -1.20 -8.20 -0.92
N ARG A 431 -1.47 -6.96 -1.28
CA ARG A 431 -2.83 -6.38 -1.25
C ARG A 431 -3.68 -6.96 -2.38
N GLY A 432 -4.12 -8.21 -2.18
CA GLY A 432 -4.82 -8.99 -3.20
C GLY A 432 -6.12 -8.37 -3.68
N THR A 433 -6.82 -7.61 -2.83
CA THR A 433 -8.07 -6.89 -3.17
C THR A 433 -7.89 -5.97 -4.40
N ARG A 434 -6.71 -5.35 -4.55
CA ARG A 434 -6.43 -4.49 -5.73
C ARG A 434 -6.45 -5.30 -7.02
N THR A 435 -5.74 -6.43 -7.03
CA THR A 435 -5.64 -7.30 -8.20
C THR A 435 -6.98 -7.97 -8.52
N TYR A 436 -7.68 -8.45 -7.49
CA TYR A 436 -9.03 -8.99 -7.62
C TYR A 436 -9.98 -7.98 -8.30
N ASN A 437 -10.06 -6.75 -7.76
CA ASN A 437 -10.92 -5.70 -8.32
C ASN A 437 -10.44 -5.24 -9.71
N TYR A 438 -9.13 -5.29 -9.98
CA TYR A 438 -8.56 -4.95 -11.28
C TYR A 438 -9.06 -5.90 -12.35
N VAL A 439 -8.91 -7.20 -12.16
CA VAL A 439 -9.34 -8.22 -13.11
C VAL A 439 -10.86 -8.14 -13.35
N ARG A 440 -11.65 -8.13 -12.28
CA ARG A 440 -13.12 -8.07 -12.37
C ARG A 440 -13.62 -6.80 -13.07
N SER A 441 -13.05 -5.63 -12.76
CA SER A 441 -13.49 -4.37 -13.37
C SER A 441 -13.15 -4.27 -14.85
N ILE A 442 -12.02 -4.83 -15.28
CA ILE A 442 -11.64 -4.88 -16.69
C ILE A 442 -12.55 -5.84 -17.45
N TYR A 443 -12.72 -7.06 -16.91
CA TYR A 443 -13.52 -8.09 -17.59
C TYR A 443 -14.99 -7.70 -17.69
N LYS A 444 -15.56 -7.09 -16.62
CA LYS A 444 -16.92 -6.55 -16.64
C LYS A 444 -17.08 -5.50 -17.76
N ARG A 445 -16.16 -4.54 -17.83
CA ARG A 445 -16.19 -3.48 -18.86
C ARG A 445 -16.01 -4.06 -20.26
N TYR A 446 -15.10 -5.00 -20.44
CA TYR A 446 -14.89 -5.68 -21.70
C TYR A 446 -16.19 -6.33 -22.21
N LEU A 447 -16.91 -7.08 -21.35
CA LEU A 447 -18.18 -7.70 -21.72
C LEU A 447 -19.25 -6.65 -22.02
N GLU A 448 -19.38 -5.59 -21.23
CA GLU A 448 -20.28 -4.47 -21.50
C GLU A 448 -20.00 -3.84 -22.85
N TRP A 449 -18.73 -3.58 -23.18
CA TRP A 449 -18.39 -3.00 -24.48
C TRP A 449 -18.63 -3.97 -25.64
N LYS A 450 -18.43 -5.23 -25.42
CA LYS A 450 -18.68 -6.28 -26.44
C LYS A 450 -20.17 -6.38 -26.82
N THR A 451 -21.09 -6.01 -25.93
CA THR A 451 -22.51 -5.95 -26.27
C THR A 451 -22.88 -4.75 -27.16
N VAL A 452 -22.10 -3.66 -27.05
CA VAL A 452 -22.35 -2.41 -27.79
C VAL A 452 -21.61 -2.40 -29.15
N TYR A 453 -20.45 -3.04 -29.24
CA TYR A 453 -19.59 -3.11 -30.43
C TYR A 453 -19.66 -4.47 -31.12
N LYS A 454 -20.87 -4.93 -31.38
CA LYS A 454 -21.09 -6.14 -32.20
C LYS A 454 -20.82 -5.86 -33.67
#